data_7bf1a607b8eca96b92deed8e40dffab2
#
_entry.id   7bf1a607b8eca96b92deed8e40dffab2
#
_cell.length_a   1.000
_cell.length_b   1.000
_cell.length_c   1.000
_cell.angle_alpha   90.00
_cell.angle_beta   90.00
_cell.angle_gamma   90.00
#
_symmetry.space_group_name_H-M   'P 1'
#
loop_
_entity.id
_entity.type
_entity.pdbx_description
1 polymer ?
#
loop_
_entity_poly.entity_id
_entity_poly.type
_entity_poly.pdbx_seq_one_letter_code
_entity_poly.pdbx_strand_id
1 'polypeptide(L)'
;MPPLRILLFVATIATAQQRPPITGISHMCVYASDPAASDNFYGRILGATKAPDPQRKDGVRYYFSPTQFVEVLPLPSDHGLSRIACVAYSTSSANDLRAYLTAHNQTTSDLHTSPDGSHWFDTKDPEGNTVQFIDLGTDVPTITTNPISTRIIHVGYLVRNRADEDHFYRELLGFRPYWFGAMHPDHTDWISQQVPEGHDWLEYMMVGDGSDTPTDHVDANQLGVLNHFSLGVQNMEKAVTTLYQQDRLSPKHDGPQMGRDGKWQANLYDPDGTRVELMEFQPVSKPCCSDFTASSPTN
;
A
#
# COMPACT_ATOMS: atom_id res chain seq x y z
N MET A 1 -1.64 61.72 38.73
CA MET A 1 -2.24 60.46 38.23
C MET A 1 -1.42 59.99 37.04
N PRO A 2 -0.72 58.83 37.09
CA PRO A 2 -0.02 58.32 35.92
C PRO A 2 -0.99 57.62 34.97
N PRO A 3 -0.74 57.66 33.67
CA PRO A 3 -1.66 57.02 32.71
C PRO A 3 -1.53 55.50 32.75
N LEU A 4 -2.67 54.83 32.84
CA LEU A 4 -2.81 53.38 32.79
C LEU A 4 -2.52 52.92 31.35
N ARG A 5 -1.38 52.24 31.14
CA ARG A 5 -1.06 51.60 29.87
C ARG A 5 -1.76 50.23 29.79
N ILE A 6 -2.81 50.15 29.00
CA ILE A 6 -3.46 48.87 28.65
C ILE A 6 -2.58 48.16 27.66
N LEU A 7 -1.94 47.06 28.08
CA LEU A 7 -1.30 46.10 27.14
C LEU A 7 -2.40 45.24 26.50
N LEU A 8 -2.64 45.44 25.21
CA LEU A 8 -3.43 44.50 24.41
C LEU A 8 -2.54 43.27 24.12
N PHE A 9 -2.89 42.15 24.73
CA PHE A 9 -2.39 40.85 24.30
C PHE A 9 -3.16 40.40 23.05
N VAL A 10 -2.53 40.46 21.90
CA VAL A 10 -3.06 39.85 20.70
C VAL A 10 -2.72 38.34 20.79
N ALA A 11 -3.69 37.53 21.17
CA ALA A 11 -3.56 36.08 21.09
C ALA A 11 -3.63 35.70 19.61
N THR A 12 -2.50 35.35 19.01
CA THR A 12 -2.45 34.67 17.71
C THR A 12 -3.04 33.28 17.90
N ILE A 13 -4.26 33.07 17.44
CA ILE A 13 -4.83 31.73 17.28
C ILE A 13 -4.03 31.07 16.13
N ALA A 14 -3.07 30.21 16.47
CA ALA A 14 -2.47 29.32 15.49
C ALA A 14 -3.59 28.38 15.02
N THR A 15 -4.06 28.57 13.80
CA THR A 15 -4.92 27.57 13.15
C THR A 15 -4.07 26.31 12.98
N ALA A 16 -4.47 25.21 13.63
CA ALA A 16 -3.83 23.92 13.39
C ALA A 16 -3.87 23.64 11.88
N GLN A 17 -2.71 23.38 11.30
CA GLN A 17 -2.62 23.07 9.88
C GLN A 17 -3.41 21.78 9.63
N GLN A 18 -4.44 21.88 8.78
CA GLN A 18 -5.25 20.72 8.44
C GLN A 18 -4.44 19.76 7.56
N ARG A 19 -4.49 18.47 7.86
CA ARG A 19 -3.87 17.44 7.04
C ARG A 19 -4.48 17.46 5.62
N PRO A 20 -3.65 17.52 4.55
CA PRO A 20 -4.12 17.31 3.18
C PRO A 20 -4.76 15.92 3.00
N PRO A 21 -5.72 15.76 2.07
CA PRO A 21 -6.33 14.48 1.76
C PRO A 21 -5.31 13.42 1.34
N ILE A 22 -5.53 12.16 1.81
CA ILE A 22 -4.84 10.95 1.36
C ILE A 22 -5.91 10.06 0.74
N THR A 23 -5.90 9.93 -0.60
CA THR A 23 -7.05 9.48 -1.38
C THR A 23 -7.00 8.03 -1.83
N GLY A 24 -5.85 7.38 -1.80
CA GLY A 24 -5.68 6.00 -2.24
C GLY A 24 -4.24 5.55 -2.25
N ILE A 25 -4.03 4.30 -2.63
CA ILE A 25 -2.71 3.77 -2.95
C ILE A 25 -2.34 4.27 -4.35
N SER A 26 -1.16 4.87 -4.48
CA SER A 26 -0.58 5.22 -5.77
C SER A 26 0.18 4.04 -6.35
N HIS A 27 1.15 3.49 -5.60
CA HIS A 27 1.98 2.40 -6.09
C HIS A 27 2.66 1.64 -4.96
N MET A 28 3.23 0.48 -5.33
CA MET A 28 4.19 -0.27 -4.53
C MET A 28 5.55 -0.20 -5.20
N CYS A 29 6.62 -0.07 -4.40
CA CYS A 29 7.98 -0.26 -4.87
C CYS A 29 8.45 -1.65 -4.47
N VAL A 30 8.96 -2.42 -5.42
CA VAL A 30 9.51 -3.75 -5.18
C VAL A 30 10.94 -3.88 -5.69
N TYR A 31 11.76 -4.61 -4.98
CA TYR A 31 13.11 -4.95 -5.42
C TYR A 31 13.09 -6.22 -6.26
N ALA A 32 13.80 -6.20 -7.38
CA ALA A 32 13.95 -7.31 -8.30
C ALA A 32 15.42 -7.74 -8.42
N SER A 33 15.69 -9.03 -8.20
CA SER A 33 17.00 -9.64 -8.43
C SER A 33 17.24 -9.97 -9.91
N ASP A 34 16.17 -10.24 -10.67
CA ASP A 34 16.19 -10.52 -12.11
C ASP A 34 15.15 -9.65 -12.84
N PRO A 35 15.61 -8.56 -13.49
CA PRO A 35 14.71 -7.67 -14.24
C PRO A 35 13.93 -8.35 -15.37
N ALA A 36 14.48 -9.38 -16.01
CA ALA A 36 13.79 -10.07 -17.11
C ALA A 36 12.68 -10.98 -16.57
N ALA A 37 12.91 -11.66 -15.46
CA ALA A 37 11.89 -12.45 -14.79
C ALA A 37 10.77 -11.55 -14.25
N SER A 38 11.10 -10.38 -13.69
CA SER A 38 10.13 -9.37 -13.23
C SER A 38 9.32 -8.79 -14.39
N ASP A 39 9.93 -8.52 -15.54
CA ASP A 39 9.23 -8.07 -16.74
C ASP A 39 8.22 -9.13 -17.24
N ASN A 40 8.58 -10.40 -17.21
CA ASN A 40 7.65 -11.48 -17.52
C ASN A 40 6.50 -11.53 -16.50
N PHE A 41 6.75 -11.31 -15.21
CA PHE A 41 5.72 -11.37 -14.19
C PHE A 41 4.78 -10.16 -14.26
N TYR A 42 5.29 -8.94 -14.13
CA TYR A 42 4.46 -7.73 -14.10
C TYR A 42 3.90 -7.38 -15.48
N GLY A 43 4.71 -7.49 -16.53
CA GLY A 43 4.30 -7.15 -17.90
C GLY A 43 3.43 -8.21 -18.55
N ARG A 44 3.85 -9.50 -18.57
CA ARG A 44 3.12 -10.58 -19.26
C ARG A 44 2.07 -11.24 -18.34
N ILE A 45 2.47 -11.72 -17.16
CA ILE A 45 1.54 -12.47 -16.28
C ILE A 45 0.44 -11.56 -15.76
N LEU A 46 0.76 -10.42 -15.14
CA LEU A 46 -0.24 -9.47 -14.66
C LEU A 46 -0.81 -8.60 -15.79
N GLY A 47 -0.10 -8.47 -16.91
CA GLY A 47 -0.53 -7.72 -18.09
C GLY A 47 -0.44 -6.22 -17.94
N ALA A 48 0.37 -5.71 -17.01
CA ALA A 48 0.54 -4.27 -16.79
C ALA A 48 1.32 -3.58 -17.92
N THR A 49 1.05 -2.31 -18.17
CA THR A 49 1.75 -1.51 -19.17
C THR A 49 3.09 -1.03 -18.62
N LYS A 50 4.18 -1.41 -19.28
CA LYS A 50 5.55 -1.03 -18.91
C LYS A 50 5.88 0.38 -19.37
N ALA A 51 6.51 1.17 -18.50
CA ALA A 51 7.05 2.48 -18.82
C ALA A 51 8.35 2.76 -18.03
N PRO A 52 9.22 3.70 -18.50
CA PRO A 52 10.33 4.19 -17.69
C PRO A 52 9.84 4.80 -16.38
N ASP A 53 10.68 4.73 -15.35
CA ASP A 53 10.38 5.39 -14.09
C ASP A 53 10.97 6.82 -14.09
N PRO A 54 10.14 7.86 -13.96
CA PRO A 54 10.62 9.24 -13.92
C PRO A 54 11.26 9.64 -12.58
N GLN A 55 11.03 8.87 -11.50
CA GLN A 55 11.61 9.15 -10.19
C GLN A 55 13.00 8.54 -10.04
N ARG A 56 13.22 7.34 -10.61
CA ARG A 56 14.44 6.56 -10.42
C ARG A 56 14.95 6.03 -11.76
N LYS A 57 16.14 6.50 -12.14
CA LYS A 57 16.75 6.21 -13.44
C LYS A 57 16.83 4.71 -13.79
N ASP A 58 17.05 3.87 -12.77
CA ASP A 58 17.20 2.42 -12.92
C ASP A 58 15.90 1.66 -12.60
N GLY A 59 14.81 2.38 -12.33
CA GLY A 59 13.48 1.84 -12.06
C GLY A 59 12.66 1.63 -13.33
N VAL A 60 11.66 0.78 -13.23
CA VAL A 60 10.66 0.53 -14.27
C VAL A 60 9.29 0.50 -13.63
N ARG A 61 8.32 1.18 -14.23
CA ARG A 61 6.93 1.16 -13.77
C ARG A 61 6.07 0.22 -14.61
N TYR A 62 5.20 -0.53 -13.93
CA TYR A 62 4.21 -1.42 -14.53
C TYR A 62 2.82 -0.94 -14.13
N TYR A 63 2.13 -0.26 -15.04
CA TYR A 63 0.87 0.43 -14.80
C TYR A 63 -0.33 -0.51 -14.96
N PHE A 64 -1.20 -0.54 -13.96
CA PHE A 64 -2.52 -1.17 -13.98
C PHE A 64 -3.60 -0.18 -14.41
N SER A 65 -3.42 1.07 -14.06
CA SER A 65 -4.26 2.20 -14.47
C SER A 65 -3.38 3.43 -14.66
N PRO A 66 -3.88 4.56 -15.18
CA PRO A 66 -3.09 5.78 -15.32
C PRO A 66 -2.48 6.30 -14.02
N THR A 67 -3.04 5.94 -12.87
CA THR A 67 -2.65 6.46 -11.56
C THR A 67 -2.13 5.41 -10.57
N GLN A 68 -2.18 4.11 -10.95
CA GLN A 68 -1.69 3.03 -10.09
C GLN A 68 -0.74 2.09 -10.82
N PHE A 69 0.40 1.80 -10.21
CA PHE A 69 1.47 0.99 -10.80
C PHE A 69 2.28 0.24 -9.72
N VAL A 70 3.12 -0.66 -10.18
CA VAL A 70 4.23 -1.22 -9.39
C VAL A 70 5.52 -0.63 -9.95
N GLU A 71 6.34 -0.04 -9.08
CA GLU A 71 7.69 0.39 -9.38
C GLU A 71 8.65 -0.75 -9.07
N VAL A 72 9.35 -1.25 -10.08
CA VAL A 72 10.34 -2.32 -9.94
C VAL A 72 11.74 -1.71 -9.96
N LEU A 73 12.47 -1.91 -8.87
CA LEU A 73 13.80 -1.36 -8.63
C LEU A 73 14.84 -2.48 -8.61
N PRO A 74 16.09 -2.21 -9.01
CA PRO A 74 17.17 -3.17 -8.81
C PRO A 74 17.34 -3.51 -7.33
N LEU A 75 17.56 -4.79 -7.03
CA LEU A 75 17.82 -5.24 -5.67
C LEU A 75 19.19 -4.69 -5.19
N PRO A 76 19.25 -3.86 -4.14
CA PRO A 76 20.51 -3.33 -3.64
C PRO A 76 21.33 -4.41 -2.96
N SER A 77 22.65 -4.25 -2.94
CA SER A 77 23.57 -5.22 -2.34
C SER A 77 23.43 -5.37 -0.82
N ASP A 78 22.93 -4.33 -0.16
CA ASP A 78 22.68 -4.26 1.29
C ASP A 78 21.21 -4.45 1.65
N HIS A 79 20.43 -5.11 0.74
CA HIS A 79 19.02 -5.37 0.95
C HIS A 79 18.77 -6.20 2.22
N GLY A 80 17.69 -5.88 2.92
CA GLY A 80 17.16 -6.72 4.00
C GLY A 80 16.39 -7.95 3.48
N LEU A 81 15.59 -8.55 4.33
CA LEU A 81 14.75 -9.69 3.95
C LEU A 81 13.55 -9.27 3.09
N SER A 82 12.98 -8.08 3.33
CA SER A 82 11.83 -7.57 2.56
C SER A 82 12.21 -7.27 1.11
N ARG A 83 11.34 -7.65 0.20
CA ARG A 83 11.40 -7.26 -1.21
C ARG A 83 10.54 -6.04 -1.51
N ILE A 84 9.74 -5.58 -0.56
CA ILE A 84 9.02 -4.32 -0.70
C ILE A 84 9.93 -3.18 -0.26
N ALA A 85 10.19 -2.25 -1.18
CA ALA A 85 11.03 -1.08 -0.96
C ALA A 85 10.22 0.09 -0.39
N CYS A 86 8.96 0.29 -0.84
CA CYS A 86 8.05 1.31 -0.34
C CYS A 86 6.58 1.00 -0.65
N VAL A 87 5.67 1.67 0.08
CA VAL A 87 4.29 1.91 -0.34
C VAL A 87 4.10 3.39 -0.56
N ALA A 88 3.39 3.77 -1.62
CA ALA A 88 3.09 5.15 -1.92
C ALA A 88 1.59 5.43 -1.88
N TYR A 89 1.20 6.49 -1.18
CA TYR A 89 -0.16 6.98 -1.10
C TYR A 89 -0.32 8.30 -1.85
N SER A 90 -1.42 8.42 -2.59
CA SER A 90 -1.77 9.65 -3.30
C SER A 90 -2.30 10.71 -2.34
N THR A 91 -1.80 11.93 -2.48
CA THR A 91 -2.28 13.10 -1.73
C THR A 91 -2.58 14.24 -2.69
N SER A 92 -3.38 15.21 -2.26
CA SER A 92 -3.65 16.42 -3.05
C SER A 92 -2.50 17.42 -3.07
N SER A 93 -1.55 17.33 -2.11
CA SER A 93 -0.36 18.18 -2.02
C SER A 93 0.70 17.48 -1.17
N ALA A 94 1.74 16.97 -1.80
CA ALA A 94 2.88 16.37 -1.11
C ALA A 94 3.62 17.41 -0.25
N ASN A 95 3.76 18.64 -0.76
CA ASN A 95 4.40 19.73 -0.03
C ASN A 95 3.68 20.05 1.30
N ASP A 96 2.36 20.20 1.26
CA ASP A 96 1.59 20.57 2.45
C ASP A 96 1.48 19.40 3.43
N LEU A 97 1.40 18.15 2.93
CA LEU A 97 1.40 16.96 3.78
C LEU A 97 2.76 16.78 4.47
N ARG A 98 3.87 17.03 3.75
CA ARG A 98 5.21 17.04 4.35
C ARG A 98 5.32 18.08 5.47
N ALA A 99 4.83 19.30 5.22
CA ALA A 99 4.82 20.37 6.23
C ALA A 99 3.97 19.99 7.46
N TYR A 100 2.80 19.37 7.23
CA TYR A 100 1.94 18.84 8.30
C TYR A 100 2.68 17.80 9.16
N LEU A 101 3.29 16.78 8.53
CA LEU A 101 4.02 15.72 9.24
C LEU A 101 5.21 16.27 10.02
N THR A 102 5.98 17.19 9.43
CA THR A 102 7.11 17.85 10.11
C THR A 102 6.64 18.65 11.32
N ALA A 103 5.51 19.35 11.23
CA ALA A 103 4.93 20.09 12.36
C ALA A 103 4.46 19.16 13.49
N HIS A 104 4.18 17.88 13.19
CA HIS A 104 3.85 16.83 14.17
C HIS A 104 5.07 15.96 14.57
N ASN A 105 6.28 16.46 14.35
CA ASN A 105 7.56 15.81 14.69
C ASN A 105 7.85 14.50 13.94
N GLN A 106 7.17 14.25 12.83
CA GLN A 106 7.48 13.11 11.97
C GLN A 106 8.66 13.45 11.05
N THR A 107 9.67 12.58 11.05
CA THR A 107 10.84 12.74 10.16
C THR A 107 10.45 12.43 8.72
N THR A 108 10.80 13.33 7.79
CA THR A 108 10.54 13.19 6.35
C THR A 108 11.81 13.42 5.55
N SER A 109 11.87 12.87 4.34
CA SER A 109 12.87 13.28 3.34
C SER A 109 12.61 14.73 2.88
N ASP A 110 13.50 15.25 2.05
CA ASP A 110 13.20 16.45 1.28
C ASP A 110 12.05 16.19 0.29
N LEU A 111 11.40 17.28 -0.15
CA LEU A 111 10.43 17.22 -1.22
C LEU A 111 11.17 17.07 -2.55
N HIS A 112 10.79 16.08 -3.34
CA HIS A 112 11.31 15.80 -4.67
C HIS A 112 10.31 16.19 -5.73
N THR A 113 10.81 16.53 -6.92
CA THR A 113 10.01 16.77 -8.13
C THR A 113 10.54 15.88 -9.25
N SER A 114 9.65 15.14 -9.88
CA SER A 114 9.97 14.25 -10.99
C SER A 114 9.69 14.90 -12.35
N PRO A 115 10.33 14.44 -13.44
CA PRO A 115 10.11 14.98 -14.78
C PRO A 115 8.68 14.93 -15.29
N ASP A 116 7.84 14.00 -14.79
CA ASP A 116 6.41 13.89 -15.07
C ASP A 116 5.54 14.93 -14.34
N GLY A 117 6.18 15.82 -13.56
CA GLY A 117 5.51 16.86 -12.78
C GLY A 117 4.97 16.39 -11.44
N SER A 118 5.21 15.13 -11.03
CA SER A 118 4.83 14.67 -9.71
C SER A 118 5.77 15.23 -8.62
N HIS A 119 5.20 15.45 -7.41
CA HIS A 119 5.95 15.83 -6.22
C HIS A 119 5.79 14.74 -5.17
N TRP A 120 6.88 14.36 -4.51
CA TRP A 120 6.85 13.28 -3.54
C TRP A 120 7.89 13.45 -2.44
N PHE A 121 7.65 12.78 -1.32
CA PHE A 121 8.60 12.64 -0.22
C PHE A 121 8.39 11.31 0.49
N ASP A 122 9.41 10.86 1.21
CA ASP A 122 9.40 9.63 1.99
C ASP A 122 9.35 9.93 3.50
N THR A 123 8.74 9.03 4.24
CA THR A 123 8.84 8.92 5.69
C THR A 123 8.97 7.45 6.08
N LYS A 124 9.09 7.17 7.38
CA LYS A 124 9.10 5.81 7.91
C LYS A 124 7.91 5.61 8.83
N ASP A 125 7.26 4.45 8.70
CA ASP A 125 6.33 3.98 9.72
C ASP A 125 7.10 3.41 10.94
N PRO A 126 6.44 3.08 12.05
CA PRO A 126 7.07 2.53 13.25
C PRO A 126 7.80 1.19 13.04
N GLU A 127 7.35 0.35 12.10
CA GLU A 127 8.04 -0.91 11.74
C GLU A 127 9.27 -0.66 10.84
N GLY A 128 9.49 0.59 10.39
CA GLY A 128 10.62 1.00 9.56
C GLY A 128 10.38 0.89 8.06
N ASN A 129 9.16 0.56 7.62
CA ASN A 129 8.82 0.55 6.20
C ASN A 129 8.88 1.96 5.62
N THR A 130 9.28 2.08 4.35
CA THR A 130 9.23 3.36 3.64
C THR A 130 7.81 3.64 3.19
N VAL A 131 7.25 4.75 3.65
CA VAL A 131 5.96 5.27 3.24
C VAL A 131 6.20 6.53 2.40
N GLN A 132 5.81 6.49 1.14
CA GLN A 132 5.90 7.64 0.24
C GLN A 132 4.54 8.33 0.14
N PHE A 133 4.55 9.65 0.08
CA PHE A 133 3.37 10.44 -0.29
C PHE A 133 3.65 11.19 -1.57
N ILE A 134 2.72 11.10 -2.52
CA ILE A 134 2.88 11.65 -3.86
C ILE A 134 1.64 12.42 -4.30
N ASP A 135 1.82 13.63 -4.82
CA ASP A 135 0.87 14.24 -5.74
C ASP A 135 1.32 13.94 -7.17
N LEU A 136 0.48 13.22 -7.90
CA LEU A 136 0.80 12.76 -9.24
C LEU A 136 0.79 13.95 -10.21
N GLY A 137 1.79 13.99 -11.09
CA GLY A 137 1.84 14.92 -12.20
C GLY A 137 0.74 14.65 -13.23
N THR A 138 0.68 15.52 -14.23
CA THR A 138 -0.31 15.42 -15.32
C THR A 138 0.16 14.55 -16.49
N ASP A 139 1.44 14.22 -16.55
CA ASP A 139 2.01 13.37 -17.60
C ASP A 139 1.85 11.89 -17.20
N VAL A 140 0.67 11.36 -17.50
CA VAL A 140 0.30 9.97 -17.19
C VAL A 140 0.36 9.09 -18.43
N PRO A 141 0.88 7.86 -18.35
CA PRO A 141 0.99 6.99 -19.52
C PRO A 141 -0.37 6.51 -19.99
N THR A 142 -0.48 6.29 -21.29
CA THR A 142 -1.62 5.58 -21.88
C THR A 142 -1.49 4.09 -21.58
N ILE A 143 -2.53 3.50 -21.03
CA ILE A 143 -2.59 2.05 -20.82
C ILE A 143 -2.83 1.37 -22.17
N THR A 144 -1.84 0.60 -22.62
CA THR A 144 -1.83 -0.06 -23.94
C THR A 144 -2.07 -1.55 -23.88
N THR A 145 -2.19 -2.10 -22.67
CA THR A 145 -2.38 -3.52 -22.40
C THR A 145 -3.74 -3.79 -21.76
N ASN A 146 -4.03 -5.06 -21.49
CA ASN A 146 -5.22 -5.50 -20.78
C ASN A 146 -4.78 -6.22 -19.49
N PRO A 147 -4.51 -5.49 -18.41
CA PRO A 147 -4.07 -6.08 -17.15
C PRO A 147 -5.18 -6.93 -16.53
N ILE A 148 -4.79 -7.91 -15.70
CA ILE A 148 -5.76 -8.75 -14.99
C ILE A 148 -6.61 -7.96 -14.00
N SER A 149 -6.14 -6.82 -13.57
CA SER A 149 -6.81 -5.85 -12.73
C SER A 149 -6.41 -4.44 -13.14
N THR A 150 -7.29 -3.48 -12.89
CA THR A 150 -7.02 -2.04 -13.08
C THR A 150 -6.80 -1.31 -11.77
N ARG A 151 -6.79 -2.02 -10.62
CA ARG A 151 -6.72 -1.37 -9.32
C ARG A 151 -5.93 -2.16 -8.28
N ILE A 152 -4.98 -1.50 -7.63
CA ILE A 152 -4.39 -1.91 -6.37
C ILE A 152 -5.38 -1.52 -5.27
N ILE A 153 -5.87 -2.48 -4.50
CA ILE A 153 -6.90 -2.24 -3.48
C ILE A 153 -6.36 -2.25 -2.07
N HIS A 154 -5.29 -3.01 -1.81
CA HIS A 154 -4.61 -2.95 -0.52
C HIS A 154 -3.13 -3.31 -0.62
N VAL A 155 -2.44 -2.96 0.43
CA VAL A 155 -1.07 -3.37 0.72
C VAL A 155 -1.03 -3.95 2.12
N GLY A 156 -0.23 -4.99 2.33
CA GLY A 156 -0.05 -5.62 3.63
C GLY A 156 1.39 -5.52 4.10
N TYR A 157 1.56 -5.26 5.40
CA TYR A 157 2.84 -5.25 6.07
C TYR A 157 2.80 -6.05 7.35
N LEU A 158 3.91 -6.72 7.64
CA LEU A 158 4.16 -7.31 8.93
C LEU A 158 4.15 -6.23 10.02
N VAL A 159 3.39 -6.45 11.09
CA VAL A 159 3.27 -5.55 12.24
C VAL A 159 3.48 -6.32 13.54
N ARG A 160 4.43 -5.85 14.34
CA ARG A 160 4.75 -6.37 15.68
C ARG A 160 4.08 -5.56 16.77
N ASN A 161 4.04 -4.24 16.58
CA ASN A 161 3.45 -3.32 17.55
C ASN A 161 2.29 -2.53 16.94
N ARG A 162 1.09 -3.06 17.13
CA ARG A 162 -0.14 -2.42 16.66
C ARG A 162 -0.34 -1.01 17.21
N ALA A 163 0.02 -0.76 18.47
CA ALA A 163 -0.25 0.54 19.10
C ALA A 163 0.55 1.66 18.43
N ASP A 164 1.81 1.40 18.10
CA ASP A 164 2.66 2.36 17.41
C ASP A 164 2.17 2.60 15.97
N GLU A 165 1.75 1.52 15.26
CA GLU A 165 1.18 1.63 13.91
C GLU A 165 -0.16 2.38 13.90
N ASP A 166 -1.05 2.11 14.87
CA ASP A 166 -2.32 2.84 15.02
C ASP A 166 -2.04 4.34 15.33
N HIS A 167 -1.01 4.66 16.11
CA HIS A 167 -0.62 6.06 16.34
C HIS A 167 -0.20 6.75 15.03
N PHE A 168 0.63 6.11 14.22
CA PHE A 168 1.08 6.66 12.94
C PHE A 168 -0.04 6.72 11.90
N TYR A 169 -0.67 5.59 11.59
CA TYR A 169 -1.66 5.54 10.50
C TYR A 169 -3.01 6.14 10.90
N ARG A 170 -3.53 5.84 12.10
CA ARG A 170 -4.88 6.30 12.49
C ARG A 170 -4.90 7.69 13.10
N GLU A 171 -4.03 7.95 14.09
CA GLU A 171 -4.08 9.23 14.83
C GLU A 171 -3.40 10.34 14.04
N LEU A 172 -2.20 10.10 13.49
CA LEU A 172 -1.48 11.12 12.73
C LEU A 172 -2.00 11.28 11.30
N LEU A 173 -2.14 10.17 10.54
CA LEU A 173 -2.55 10.19 9.14
C LEU A 173 -4.05 10.10 8.92
N GLY A 174 -4.85 9.72 9.93
CA GLY A 174 -6.31 9.68 9.86
C GLY A 174 -6.88 8.45 9.15
N PHE A 175 -6.13 7.36 8.99
CA PHE A 175 -6.64 6.10 8.46
C PHE A 175 -7.79 5.59 9.33
N ARG A 176 -8.77 4.93 8.72
CA ARG A 176 -10.00 4.52 9.37
C ARG A 176 -10.06 3.01 9.54
N PRO A 177 -10.45 2.48 10.70
CA PRO A 177 -10.70 1.05 10.84
C PRO A 177 -11.64 0.57 9.76
N TYR A 178 -11.34 -0.61 9.17
CA TYR A 178 -12.14 -1.16 8.10
C TYR A 178 -12.64 -2.58 8.41
N TRP A 179 -11.72 -3.50 8.71
CA TRP A 179 -12.03 -4.88 9.06
C TRP A 179 -10.90 -5.46 9.92
N PHE A 180 -11.22 -6.47 10.73
CA PHE A 180 -10.21 -7.33 11.34
C PHE A 180 -10.64 -8.79 11.31
N GLY A 181 -9.66 -9.70 11.27
CA GLY A 181 -9.88 -11.12 11.22
C GLY A 181 -8.76 -11.94 11.85
N ALA A 182 -9.04 -13.23 12.03
CA ALA A 182 -8.10 -14.20 12.55
C ALA A 182 -8.41 -15.61 12.06
N MET A 183 -7.43 -16.51 12.13
CA MET A 183 -7.64 -17.95 11.91
C MET A 183 -8.33 -18.58 13.10
N HIS A 184 -7.98 -18.17 14.33
CA HIS A 184 -8.54 -18.68 15.58
C HIS A 184 -9.30 -17.56 16.33
N PRO A 185 -10.37 -17.91 17.10
CA PRO A 185 -11.25 -16.91 17.72
C PRO A 185 -10.58 -15.95 18.71
N ASP A 186 -9.52 -16.42 19.39
CA ASP A 186 -8.81 -15.65 20.42
C ASP A 186 -7.62 -14.85 19.87
N HIS A 187 -7.42 -14.88 18.54
CA HIS A 187 -6.32 -14.19 17.87
C HIS A 187 -6.80 -13.00 17.04
N THR A 188 -5.85 -12.18 16.61
CA THR A 188 -6.03 -11.15 15.59
C THR A 188 -4.84 -11.23 14.65
N ASP A 189 -5.06 -11.74 13.45
CA ASP A 189 -3.99 -11.95 12.46
C ASP A 189 -3.95 -10.84 11.43
N TRP A 190 -5.11 -10.22 11.13
CA TRP A 190 -5.26 -9.17 10.12
C TRP A 190 -6.06 -8.00 10.65
N ILE A 191 -5.57 -6.78 10.39
CA ILE A 191 -6.27 -5.54 10.72
C ILE A 191 -6.17 -4.61 9.52
N SER A 192 -7.30 -4.26 8.92
CA SER A 192 -7.37 -3.39 7.76
C SER A 192 -7.74 -1.96 8.16
N GLN A 193 -6.99 -1.00 7.62
CA GLN A 193 -7.18 0.45 7.83
C GLN A 193 -7.37 1.12 6.47
N GLN A 194 -8.57 1.65 6.18
CA GLN A 194 -8.78 2.40 4.94
C GLN A 194 -8.08 3.76 4.96
N VAL A 195 -7.57 4.17 3.81
CA VAL A 195 -7.09 5.54 3.63
C VAL A 195 -8.17 6.56 4.01
N PRO A 196 -7.79 7.75 4.51
CA PRO A 196 -8.76 8.70 5.07
C PRO A 196 -9.86 9.13 4.10
N GLU A 197 -9.51 9.45 2.86
CA GLU A 197 -10.42 10.00 1.84
C GLU A 197 -10.59 9.06 0.64
N GLY A 198 -10.51 7.73 0.88
CA GLY A 198 -10.66 6.71 -0.15
C GLY A 198 -11.15 5.37 0.39
N HIS A 199 -11.04 4.33 -0.43
CA HIS A 199 -11.49 2.98 -0.08
C HIS A 199 -10.37 1.94 -0.11
N ASP A 200 -9.20 2.25 -0.67
CA ASP A 200 -8.04 1.38 -0.60
C ASP A 200 -7.57 1.28 0.86
N TRP A 201 -6.93 0.18 1.24
CA TRP A 201 -6.56 0.00 2.65
C TRP A 201 -5.14 -0.53 2.83
N LEU A 202 -4.60 -0.27 4.01
CA LEU A 202 -3.43 -0.94 4.56
C LEU A 202 -3.90 -2.11 5.43
N GLU A 203 -3.24 -3.25 5.30
CA GLU A 203 -3.47 -4.41 6.14
C GLU A 203 -2.26 -4.66 7.05
N TYR A 204 -2.50 -4.66 8.35
CA TYR A 204 -1.51 -5.12 9.32
C TYR A 204 -1.55 -6.64 9.34
N MET A 205 -0.45 -7.27 8.93
CA MET A 205 -0.21 -8.69 9.07
C MET A 205 0.42 -8.90 10.45
N MET A 206 -0.42 -9.19 11.45
CA MET A 206 0.00 -9.26 12.85
C MET A 206 0.91 -10.46 13.10
N VAL A 207 1.98 -10.25 13.86
CA VAL A 207 2.88 -11.31 14.33
C VAL A 207 3.13 -11.16 15.83
N GLY A 208 3.41 -12.29 16.51
CA GLY A 208 3.68 -12.33 17.93
C GLY A 208 2.47 -12.65 18.79
N ASP A 209 2.46 -12.16 20.03
CA ASP A 209 1.42 -12.48 21.00
C ASP A 209 0.02 -12.12 20.48
N GLY A 210 -0.90 -13.08 20.51
CA GLY A 210 -2.27 -12.91 20.04
C GLY A 210 -2.46 -13.02 18.52
N SER A 211 -1.44 -13.51 17.79
CA SER A 211 -1.55 -13.91 16.38
C SER A 211 -1.07 -15.36 16.17
N ASP A 212 -1.42 -15.93 15.02
CA ASP A 212 -0.96 -17.28 14.64
C ASP A 212 0.47 -17.30 14.09
N THR A 213 1.07 -16.14 13.82
CA THR A 213 2.43 -16.01 13.28
C THR A 213 3.41 -15.61 14.38
N PRO A 214 4.37 -16.46 14.78
CA PRO A 214 5.39 -16.12 15.77
C PRO A 214 6.41 -15.11 15.22
N THR A 215 6.95 -14.24 16.10
CA THR A 215 7.90 -13.18 15.73
C THR A 215 9.31 -13.67 15.42
N ASP A 216 9.73 -14.78 16.02
CA ASP A 216 11.12 -15.24 16.06
C ASP A 216 11.57 -16.06 14.85
N HIS A 217 10.68 -16.32 13.91
CA HIS A 217 10.95 -17.15 12.73
C HIS A 217 10.52 -16.56 11.40
N VAL A 218 10.41 -15.21 11.31
CA VAL A 218 10.08 -14.57 10.03
C VAL A 218 11.29 -14.55 9.12
N ASP A 219 11.40 -15.53 8.24
CA ASP A 219 12.40 -15.58 7.16
C ASP A 219 11.94 -14.79 5.92
N ALA A 220 12.79 -14.77 4.87
CA ALA A 220 12.47 -14.04 3.64
C ALA A 220 11.22 -14.58 2.92
N ASN A 221 10.95 -15.90 2.99
CA ASN A 221 9.75 -16.48 2.35
C ASN A 221 8.47 -16.09 3.09
N GLN A 222 8.49 -16.18 4.44
CA GLN A 222 7.36 -15.74 5.26
C GLN A 222 7.11 -14.24 5.10
N LEU A 223 8.18 -13.42 5.07
CA LEU A 223 8.05 -11.99 4.87
C LEU A 223 7.48 -11.67 3.49
N GLY A 224 7.84 -12.42 2.45
CA GLY A 224 7.27 -12.27 1.11
C GLY A 224 5.77 -12.61 1.04
N VAL A 225 5.26 -13.42 1.96
CA VAL A 225 3.82 -13.69 2.11
C VAL A 225 3.11 -12.59 2.92
N LEU A 226 3.74 -12.12 4.00
CA LEU A 226 3.17 -11.10 4.88
C LEU A 226 3.20 -9.71 4.25
N ASN A 227 4.35 -9.33 3.68
CA ASN A 227 4.50 -8.07 2.95
C ASN A 227 4.05 -8.27 1.50
N HIS A 228 2.90 -7.70 1.14
CA HIS A 228 2.25 -7.95 -0.14
C HIS A 228 1.43 -6.76 -0.63
N PHE A 229 0.92 -6.89 -1.85
CA PHE A 229 -0.14 -6.02 -2.35
C PHE A 229 -1.24 -6.83 -3.03
N SER A 230 -2.42 -6.25 -3.11
CA SER A 230 -3.58 -6.91 -3.69
C SER A 230 -4.16 -6.12 -4.86
N LEU A 231 -4.51 -6.85 -5.89
CA LEU A 231 -5.17 -6.38 -7.11
C LEU A 231 -6.66 -6.76 -7.05
N GLY A 232 -7.55 -5.78 -7.14
CA GLY A 232 -8.98 -5.99 -7.14
C GLY A 232 -9.48 -6.61 -8.45
N VAL A 233 -10.30 -7.66 -8.36
CA VAL A 233 -10.98 -8.28 -9.51
C VAL A 233 -12.49 -8.31 -9.30
N GLN A 234 -13.23 -8.24 -10.40
CA GLN A 234 -14.70 -8.28 -10.33
C GLN A 234 -15.25 -9.71 -10.09
N ASN A 235 -14.53 -10.71 -10.58
CA ASN A 235 -14.91 -12.11 -10.48
C ASN A 235 -13.67 -12.99 -10.53
N MET A 236 -13.45 -13.75 -9.47
CA MET A 236 -12.24 -14.56 -9.30
C MET A 236 -12.17 -15.72 -10.28
N GLU A 237 -13.30 -16.41 -10.54
CA GLU A 237 -13.35 -17.50 -11.50
C GLU A 237 -12.91 -17.02 -12.90
N LYS A 238 -13.45 -15.87 -13.33
CA LYS A 238 -13.08 -15.27 -14.61
C LYS A 238 -11.60 -14.87 -14.65
N ALA A 239 -11.08 -14.28 -13.57
CA ALA A 239 -9.68 -13.85 -13.50
C ALA A 239 -8.73 -15.06 -13.63
N VAL A 240 -8.91 -16.08 -12.80
CA VAL A 240 -8.07 -17.30 -12.82
C VAL A 240 -8.21 -18.06 -14.13
N THR A 241 -9.43 -18.21 -14.66
CA THR A 241 -9.67 -18.84 -15.97
C THR A 241 -8.96 -18.09 -17.10
N THR A 242 -8.98 -16.75 -17.07
CA THR A 242 -8.28 -15.93 -18.05
C THR A 242 -6.77 -16.16 -18.00
N LEU A 243 -6.17 -16.13 -16.79
CA LEU A 243 -4.75 -16.40 -16.61
C LEU A 243 -4.37 -17.80 -17.13
N TYR A 244 -5.17 -18.81 -16.80
CA TYR A 244 -4.94 -20.18 -17.24
C TYR A 244 -5.05 -20.32 -18.76
N GLN A 245 -6.12 -19.84 -19.38
CA GLN A 245 -6.34 -19.95 -20.83
C GLN A 245 -5.30 -19.20 -21.68
N GLN A 246 -4.73 -18.13 -21.11
CA GLN A 246 -3.70 -17.33 -21.78
C GLN A 246 -2.26 -17.73 -21.40
N ASP A 247 -2.09 -18.87 -20.73
CA ASP A 247 -0.79 -19.34 -20.22
C ASP A 247 -0.04 -18.25 -19.41
N ARG A 248 -0.81 -17.55 -18.54
CA ARG A 248 -0.34 -16.44 -17.70
C ARG A 248 -0.39 -16.76 -16.21
N LEU A 249 -0.76 -17.98 -15.82
CA LEU A 249 -0.75 -18.36 -14.42
C LEU A 249 0.71 -18.46 -13.94
N SER A 250 1.02 -17.77 -12.83
CA SER A 250 2.37 -17.82 -12.26
C SER A 250 2.77 -19.26 -11.90
N PRO A 251 4.02 -19.68 -12.11
CA PRO A 251 4.49 -21.02 -11.69
C PRO A 251 4.28 -21.29 -10.20
N LYS A 252 4.42 -20.26 -9.35
CA LYS A 252 4.07 -20.31 -7.93
C LYS A 252 2.78 -19.54 -7.72
N HIS A 253 1.72 -20.23 -7.32
CA HIS A 253 0.41 -19.65 -7.05
C HIS A 253 -0.36 -20.51 -6.05
N ASP A 254 -1.34 -19.91 -5.36
CA ASP A 254 -2.26 -20.56 -4.44
C ASP A 254 -3.69 -20.09 -4.70
N GLY A 255 -4.65 -20.98 -4.40
CA GLY A 255 -6.07 -20.68 -4.56
C GLY A 255 -6.61 -20.99 -5.97
N PRO A 256 -7.82 -20.54 -6.32
CA PRO A 256 -8.65 -19.60 -5.53
C PRO A 256 -9.22 -20.21 -4.24
N GLN A 257 -9.39 -19.38 -3.23
CA GLN A 257 -9.95 -19.76 -1.93
C GLN A 257 -10.79 -18.63 -1.34
N MET A 258 -11.66 -18.97 -0.38
CA MET A 258 -12.43 -17.96 0.36
C MET A 258 -11.57 -17.39 1.48
N GLY A 259 -11.38 -16.08 1.49
CA GLY A 259 -10.75 -15.35 2.59
C GLY A 259 -11.63 -15.29 3.83
N ARG A 260 -11.02 -15.01 4.97
CA ARG A 260 -11.74 -14.82 6.24
C ARG A 260 -12.61 -13.56 6.22
N ASP A 261 -12.30 -12.61 5.36
CA ASP A 261 -13.08 -11.42 5.06
C ASP A 261 -14.32 -11.67 4.16
N GLY A 262 -14.53 -12.92 3.76
CA GLY A 262 -15.67 -13.33 2.92
C GLY A 262 -15.50 -13.03 1.44
N LYS A 263 -14.31 -12.65 0.98
CA LYS A 263 -13.99 -12.41 -0.43
C LYS A 263 -13.23 -13.60 -1.03
N TRP A 264 -13.42 -13.85 -2.33
CA TRP A 264 -12.57 -14.78 -3.07
C TRP A 264 -11.17 -14.18 -3.28
N GLN A 265 -10.16 -15.00 -3.06
CA GLN A 265 -8.74 -14.65 -3.15
C GLN A 265 -7.97 -15.69 -3.94
N ALA A 266 -6.91 -15.27 -4.65
CA ALA A 266 -5.89 -16.13 -5.22
C ALA A 266 -4.54 -15.43 -5.12
N ASN A 267 -3.48 -16.17 -4.81
CA ASN A 267 -2.14 -15.62 -4.66
C ASN A 267 -1.27 -16.00 -5.84
N LEU A 268 -0.59 -15.02 -6.39
CA LEU A 268 0.53 -15.17 -7.32
C LEU A 268 1.79 -14.69 -6.61
N TYR A 269 2.94 -15.22 -7.00
CA TYR A 269 4.23 -14.80 -6.43
C TYR A 269 5.15 -14.34 -7.55
N ASP A 270 5.77 -13.19 -7.33
CA ASP A 270 6.78 -12.68 -8.22
C ASP A 270 8.07 -13.54 -8.14
N PRO A 271 9.07 -13.30 -9.01
CA PRO A 271 10.30 -14.10 -9.02
C PRO A 271 11.11 -14.01 -7.72
N ASP A 272 10.99 -12.94 -6.98
CA ASP A 272 11.67 -12.70 -5.70
C ASP A 272 10.84 -13.13 -4.47
N GLY A 273 9.65 -13.71 -4.70
CA GLY A 273 8.80 -14.30 -3.67
C GLY A 273 7.78 -13.32 -3.05
N THR A 274 7.66 -12.10 -3.57
CA THR A 274 6.62 -11.15 -3.13
C THR A 274 5.24 -11.65 -3.55
N ARG A 275 4.31 -11.75 -2.61
CA ARG A 275 2.92 -12.12 -2.87
C ARG A 275 2.18 -10.99 -3.56
N VAL A 276 1.53 -11.32 -4.66
CA VAL A 276 0.54 -10.49 -5.32
C VAL A 276 -0.80 -11.21 -5.22
N GLU A 277 -1.68 -10.67 -4.41
CA GLU A 277 -2.99 -11.24 -4.20
C GLU A 277 -3.97 -10.72 -5.26
N LEU A 278 -4.77 -11.59 -5.84
CA LEU A 278 -6.00 -11.22 -6.53
C LEU A 278 -7.13 -11.35 -5.52
N MET A 279 -7.97 -10.34 -5.37
CA MET A 279 -9.09 -10.34 -4.43
C MET A 279 -10.33 -9.74 -5.07
N GLU A 280 -11.49 -10.37 -4.87
CA GLU A 280 -12.75 -9.76 -5.30
C GLU A 280 -13.04 -8.47 -4.52
N PHE A 281 -13.59 -7.46 -5.21
CA PHE A 281 -13.91 -6.18 -4.58
C PHE A 281 -14.91 -6.31 -3.44
N GLN A 282 -15.89 -7.19 -3.60
CA GLN A 282 -16.99 -7.33 -2.65
C GLN A 282 -16.98 -8.71 -1.97
N PRO A 283 -17.36 -8.80 -0.70
CA PRO A 283 -17.55 -10.07 -0.02
C PRO A 283 -18.79 -10.78 -0.60
N VAL A 284 -18.69 -12.08 -0.78
CA VAL A 284 -19.80 -12.98 -1.21
C VAL A 284 -20.30 -13.86 -0.08
N SER A 285 -19.64 -13.80 1.08
CA SER A 285 -20.06 -14.47 2.31
C SER A 285 -19.87 -13.52 3.50
N LYS A 286 -20.45 -13.92 4.64
CA LYS A 286 -20.27 -13.13 5.87
C LYS A 286 -18.80 -13.17 6.31
N PRO A 287 -18.17 -12.00 6.56
CA PRO A 287 -16.81 -11.97 7.07
C PRO A 287 -16.73 -12.54 8.48
N CYS A 288 -15.60 -13.17 8.79
CA CYS A 288 -15.24 -13.56 10.16
C CYS A 288 -14.84 -12.34 10.98
N CYS A 289 -15.08 -12.44 12.24
CA CYS A 289 -14.51 -11.72 13.36
C CYS A 289 -15.02 -10.28 13.49
N SER A 290 -15.14 -9.49 12.43
CA SER A 290 -15.82 -8.20 12.41
C SER A 290 -16.64 -8.00 11.14
N ASP A 291 -17.61 -7.11 11.19
CA ASP A 291 -18.25 -6.57 9.98
C ASP A 291 -17.35 -5.49 9.36
N PHE A 292 -17.50 -5.24 8.07
CA PHE A 292 -16.88 -4.08 7.43
C PHE A 292 -17.51 -2.78 7.94
N THR A 293 -16.69 -1.81 8.30
CA THR A 293 -17.16 -0.52 8.83
C THR A 293 -17.46 0.52 7.74
N ALA A 294 -17.06 0.23 6.50
CA ALA A 294 -17.24 1.11 5.35
C ALA A 294 -17.33 0.30 4.05
N SER A 295 -17.64 0.99 2.95
CA SER A 295 -17.70 0.37 1.62
C SER A 295 -16.34 -0.13 1.15
N SER A 296 -16.32 -1.30 0.50
CA SER A 296 -15.16 -1.82 -0.22
C SER A 296 -14.84 -0.96 -1.45
N PRO A 297 -13.58 -0.98 -1.94
CA PRO A 297 -13.24 -0.38 -3.23
C PRO A 297 -14.08 -0.99 -4.36
N THR A 298 -14.19 -0.23 -5.43
CA THR A 298 -14.80 -0.67 -6.70
C THR A 298 -13.80 -0.45 -7.83
N ASN A 299 -14.08 -1.05 -8.98
CA ASN A 299 -13.23 -0.86 -10.17
C ASN A 299 -13.26 0.61 -10.64
#